data_c0698f2c98efb35cb11fc8dcc6708689
#
_entry.id   c0698f2c98efb35cb11fc8dcc6708689
#
_cell.length_a   1.000
_cell.length_b   1.000
_cell.length_c   1.000
_cell.angle_alpha   90.00
_cell.angle_beta   90.00
_cell.angle_gamma   90.00
#
_symmetry.space_group_name_H-M   'P 1'
#
loop_
_entity.id
_entity.type
_entity.pdbx_description
1 polymer ?
#
loop_
_entity_poly.entity_id
_entity_poly.type
_entity_poly.pdbx_seq_one_letter_code
_entity_poly.pdbx_strand_id
1 'polypeptide(L)'
;MNNYLEKFEKMRVAGNLAARTLDMLTENIKPGITTDYVDKLGYEFIRDHGGYSAPLYYRGFKKSLCTSLNHVVCHGIPSDRVLSEGDTINVDVTAVVDKHYGDTSRMFCLGETSVKVNNLIDATYESMMKAIKILKPGLKLGDIGYEIQSFIEKKGFSVVRDFCGHGISTTFHEPPNVLHYGRKDSGMELKPGMTFTIEPMINAGKWDIKMLNDGWTAVTKDKSLSAQFEHTLGITENGYEIFTESVKGYTKPPYL
;
A
#
# COMPACT_ATOMS: atom_id res chain seq x y z
N MET A 1 27.47 -9.46 -14.91
CA MET A 1 26.08 -9.09 -15.26
C MET A 1 25.33 -8.85 -13.96
N ASN A 2 24.64 -7.73 -13.86
CA ASN A 2 24.01 -7.32 -12.60
C ASN A 2 22.90 -8.30 -12.20
N ASN A 3 23.12 -9.06 -11.14
CA ASN A 3 22.25 -10.13 -10.63
C ASN A 3 20.83 -9.62 -10.22
N TYR A 4 20.60 -8.30 -10.17
CA TYR A 4 19.31 -7.74 -9.79
C TYR A 4 18.26 -7.78 -10.93
N LEU A 5 18.66 -7.88 -12.20
CA LEU A 5 17.71 -7.95 -13.32
C LEU A 5 16.84 -9.20 -13.24
N GLU A 6 17.43 -10.36 -12.92
CA GLU A 6 16.68 -11.61 -12.71
C GLU A 6 15.68 -11.45 -11.53
N LYS A 7 16.14 -10.83 -10.43
CA LYS A 7 15.25 -10.50 -9.30
C LYS A 7 14.09 -9.62 -9.76
N PHE A 8 14.36 -8.58 -10.52
CA PHE A 8 13.32 -7.66 -11.02
C PHE A 8 12.31 -8.37 -11.93
N GLU A 9 12.74 -9.28 -12.80
CA GLU A 9 11.82 -10.10 -13.62
C GLU A 9 10.84 -10.88 -12.74
N LYS A 10 11.34 -11.54 -11.69
CA LYS A 10 10.49 -12.28 -10.75
C LYS A 10 9.59 -11.37 -9.92
N MET A 11 10.10 -10.22 -9.49
CA MET A 11 9.32 -9.20 -8.78
C MET A 11 8.20 -8.62 -9.65
N ARG A 12 8.44 -8.43 -10.97
CA ARG A 12 7.37 -8.02 -11.92
C ARG A 12 6.25 -9.05 -11.97
N VAL A 13 6.55 -10.33 -11.97
CA VAL A 13 5.53 -11.39 -12.00
C VAL A 13 4.66 -11.34 -10.74
N ALA A 14 5.28 -11.29 -9.57
CA ALA A 14 4.56 -11.21 -8.30
C ALA A 14 3.78 -9.88 -8.15
N GLY A 15 4.41 -8.77 -8.48
CA GLY A 15 3.80 -7.44 -8.45
C GLY A 15 2.64 -7.29 -9.44
N ASN A 16 2.78 -7.84 -10.65
CA ASN A 16 1.69 -7.88 -11.63
C ASN A 16 0.49 -8.70 -11.11
N LEU A 17 0.73 -9.82 -10.45
CA LEU A 17 -0.37 -10.60 -9.87
C LEU A 17 -1.09 -9.82 -8.76
N ALA A 18 -0.37 -9.15 -7.86
CA ALA A 18 -0.96 -8.30 -6.83
C ALA A 18 -1.79 -7.15 -7.44
N ALA A 19 -1.22 -6.45 -8.42
CA ALA A 19 -1.92 -5.37 -9.13
C ALA A 19 -3.18 -5.84 -9.85
N ARG A 20 -3.14 -6.98 -10.56
CA ARG A 20 -4.29 -7.59 -11.22
C ARG A 20 -5.35 -8.05 -10.24
N THR A 21 -4.96 -8.48 -9.03
CA THR A 21 -5.89 -8.80 -7.96
C THR A 21 -6.67 -7.55 -7.55
N LEU A 22 -6.00 -6.41 -7.34
CA LEU A 22 -6.67 -5.14 -7.08
C LEU A 22 -7.53 -4.67 -8.26
N ASP A 23 -7.08 -4.89 -9.50
CA ASP A 23 -7.87 -4.55 -10.69
C ASP A 23 -9.18 -5.35 -10.75
N MET A 24 -9.13 -6.65 -10.46
CA MET A 24 -10.31 -7.50 -10.33
C MET A 24 -11.23 -7.04 -9.18
N LEU A 25 -10.65 -6.71 -8.03
CA LEU A 25 -11.41 -6.22 -6.88
C LEU A 25 -12.07 -4.86 -7.16
N THR A 26 -11.45 -4.01 -7.98
CA THR A 26 -12.03 -2.71 -8.40
C THR A 26 -13.39 -2.88 -9.08
N GLU A 27 -13.60 -3.97 -9.80
CA GLU A 27 -14.86 -4.27 -10.49
C GLU A 27 -15.91 -4.92 -9.58
N ASN A 28 -15.50 -5.39 -8.39
CA ASN A 28 -16.35 -6.17 -7.50
C ASN A 28 -16.70 -5.48 -6.18
N ILE A 29 -15.87 -4.54 -5.72
CA ILE A 29 -16.10 -3.82 -4.46
C ILE A 29 -17.25 -2.82 -4.64
N LYS A 30 -18.34 -3.05 -3.88
CA LYS A 30 -19.56 -2.23 -3.91
C LYS A 30 -20.30 -2.32 -2.57
N PRO A 31 -21.22 -1.41 -2.28
CA PRO A 31 -22.09 -1.52 -1.11
C PRO A 31 -22.85 -2.85 -1.08
N GLY A 32 -23.04 -3.41 0.10
CA GLY A 32 -23.78 -4.65 0.35
C GLY A 32 -22.91 -5.92 0.40
N ILE A 33 -21.64 -5.90 -0.02
CA ILE A 33 -20.74 -7.05 0.18
C ILE A 33 -20.01 -6.96 1.52
N THR A 34 -19.53 -8.07 2.03
CA THR A 34 -18.71 -8.11 3.25
C THR A 34 -17.21 -7.99 2.93
N THR A 35 -16.42 -7.56 3.91
CA THR A 35 -14.96 -7.57 3.76
C THR A 35 -14.40 -8.99 3.67
N ASP A 36 -15.06 -9.99 4.27
CA ASP A 36 -14.76 -11.42 4.08
C ASP A 36 -14.96 -11.87 2.62
N TYR A 37 -15.96 -11.33 1.94
CA TYR A 37 -16.17 -11.62 0.52
C TYR A 37 -15.06 -11.01 -0.34
N VAL A 38 -14.59 -9.81 -0.01
CA VAL A 38 -13.44 -9.18 -0.67
C VAL A 38 -12.18 -10.05 -0.49
N ASP A 39 -11.93 -10.52 0.73
CA ASP A 39 -10.81 -11.42 1.06
C ASP A 39 -10.90 -12.73 0.25
N LYS A 40 -12.08 -13.34 0.20
CA LYS A 40 -12.32 -14.55 -0.57
C LYS A 40 -12.01 -14.37 -2.05
N LEU A 41 -12.51 -13.30 -2.67
CA LEU A 41 -12.24 -13.01 -4.08
C LEU A 41 -10.75 -12.84 -4.37
N GLY A 42 -10.04 -12.09 -3.53
CA GLY A 42 -8.59 -11.90 -3.67
C GLY A 42 -7.82 -13.19 -3.49
N TYR A 43 -8.15 -13.99 -2.47
CA TYR A 43 -7.53 -15.30 -2.25
C TYR A 43 -7.69 -16.24 -3.45
N GLU A 44 -8.93 -16.38 -3.94
CA GLU A 44 -9.24 -17.25 -5.08
C GLU A 44 -8.50 -16.79 -6.34
N PHE A 45 -8.50 -15.48 -6.61
CA PHE A 45 -7.81 -14.93 -7.77
C PHE A 45 -6.30 -15.18 -7.73
N ILE A 46 -5.64 -14.91 -6.61
CA ILE A 46 -4.19 -15.15 -6.45
C ILE A 46 -3.87 -16.62 -6.65
N ARG A 47 -4.61 -17.53 -5.99
CA ARG A 47 -4.43 -18.98 -6.11
C ARG A 47 -4.61 -19.48 -7.54
N ASP A 48 -5.68 -19.05 -8.21
CA ASP A 48 -6.04 -19.52 -9.55
C ASP A 48 -5.06 -19.01 -10.62
N HIS A 49 -4.24 -18.00 -10.27
CA HIS A 49 -3.16 -17.49 -11.11
C HIS A 49 -1.76 -17.96 -10.66
N GLY A 50 -1.69 -19.02 -9.86
CA GLY A 50 -0.43 -19.69 -9.51
C GLY A 50 0.39 -19.03 -8.40
N GLY A 51 -0.19 -18.06 -7.68
CA GLY A 51 0.41 -17.44 -6.51
C GLY A 51 -0.17 -17.92 -5.19
N TYR A 52 0.33 -17.36 -4.09
CA TYR A 52 -0.32 -17.45 -2.78
C TYR A 52 -0.30 -16.09 -2.07
N SER A 53 -1.25 -15.89 -1.15
CA SER A 53 -1.38 -14.65 -0.38
C SER A 53 -0.39 -14.64 0.78
N ALA A 54 0.53 -13.69 0.79
CA ALA A 54 1.57 -13.58 1.82
C ALA A 54 1.03 -13.35 3.24
N PRO A 55 -0.03 -12.53 3.46
CA PRO A 55 -0.55 -12.29 4.80
C PRO A 55 -1.11 -13.55 5.47
N LEU A 56 -1.62 -14.52 4.68
CA LEU A 56 -2.28 -15.70 5.21
C LEU A 56 -1.32 -16.54 6.08
N TYR A 57 -1.62 -16.59 7.37
CA TYR A 57 -0.81 -17.20 8.44
C TYR A 57 0.50 -16.49 8.78
N TYR A 58 0.80 -15.35 8.13
CA TYR A 58 1.97 -14.56 8.50
C TYR A 58 1.83 -14.04 9.94
N ARG A 59 2.74 -14.47 10.82
CA ARG A 59 2.72 -14.14 12.27
C ARG A 59 1.34 -14.30 12.94
N GLY A 60 0.53 -15.24 12.45
CA GLY A 60 -0.80 -15.55 13.00
C GLY A 60 -1.96 -14.75 12.38
N PHE A 61 -1.72 -13.90 11.38
CA PHE A 61 -2.81 -13.29 10.61
C PHE A 61 -3.60 -14.36 9.86
N LYS A 62 -4.94 -14.29 9.89
CA LYS A 62 -5.80 -15.41 9.44
C LYS A 62 -6.51 -15.16 8.12
N LYS A 63 -6.19 -14.09 7.44
CA LYS A 63 -6.83 -13.65 6.18
C LYS A 63 -5.79 -13.46 5.07
N SER A 64 -6.27 -13.38 3.85
CA SER A 64 -5.43 -13.33 2.65
C SER A 64 -5.00 -11.94 2.26
N LEU A 65 -5.78 -10.93 2.67
CA LEU A 65 -5.49 -9.51 2.46
C LEU A 65 -5.89 -8.72 3.70
N CYS A 66 -5.50 -7.43 3.71
CA CYS A 66 -6.03 -6.50 4.71
C CYS A 66 -7.13 -5.63 4.11
N THR A 67 -8.13 -5.30 4.94
CA THR A 67 -9.27 -4.45 4.57
C THR A 67 -9.45 -3.37 5.63
N SER A 68 -9.01 -2.15 5.34
CA SER A 68 -8.95 -1.06 6.31
C SER A 68 -9.99 0.01 5.99
N LEU A 69 -11.10 0.03 6.78
CA LEU A 69 -12.25 0.91 6.57
C LEU A 69 -12.11 2.25 7.31
N ASN A 70 -12.43 3.33 6.65
CA ASN A 70 -12.66 4.67 7.22
C ASN A 70 -11.51 5.15 8.11
N HIS A 71 -11.60 4.97 9.42
CA HIS A 71 -10.60 5.37 10.41
C HIS A 71 -9.57 4.26 10.73
N VAL A 72 -9.68 3.11 10.09
CA VAL A 72 -8.65 2.06 10.14
C VAL A 72 -7.48 2.50 9.27
N VAL A 73 -6.30 2.57 9.87
CA VAL A 73 -5.06 3.03 9.22
C VAL A 73 -4.48 1.94 8.33
N CYS A 74 -4.29 0.74 8.90
CA CYS A 74 -3.78 -0.43 8.19
C CYS A 74 -4.11 -1.72 8.96
N HIS A 75 -3.82 -2.86 8.32
CA HIS A 75 -3.96 -4.21 8.87
C HIS A 75 -5.37 -4.56 9.37
N GLY A 76 -6.41 -3.91 8.83
CA GLY A 76 -7.79 -4.26 9.11
C GLY A 76 -8.07 -5.71 8.70
N ILE A 77 -8.65 -6.49 9.64
CA ILE A 77 -8.93 -7.92 9.42
C ILE A 77 -10.27 -8.05 8.70
N PRO A 78 -10.32 -8.70 7.52
CA PRO A 78 -11.57 -9.07 6.86
C PRO A 78 -12.54 -9.80 7.80
N SER A 79 -13.83 -9.46 7.73
CA SER A 79 -14.88 -9.98 8.60
C SER A 79 -16.25 -9.93 7.91
N ASP A 80 -17.30 -10.23 8.65
CA ASP A 80 -18.71 -10.08 8.26
C ASP A 80 -19.17 -8.60 8.12
N ARG A 81 -18.27 -7.63 8.31
CA ARG A 81 -18.57 -6.21 8.15
C ARG A 81 -19.05 -5.95 6.70
N VAL A 82 -20.32 -5.57 6.59
CA VAL A 82 -20.94 -5.16 5.30
C VAL A 82 -20.50 -3.76 4.94
N LEU A 83 -20.04 -3.58 3.72
CA LEU A 83 -19.68 -2.30 3.13
C LEU A 83 -20.95 -1.47 2.81
N SER A 84 -20.94 -0.19 3.14
CA SER A 84 -22.08 0.72 3.00
C SER A 84 -21.74 1.91 2.10
N GLU A 85 -22.76 2.54 1.53
CA GLU A 85 -22.60 3.83 0.86
C GLU A 85 -21.88 4.84 1.75
N GLY A 86 -20.93 5.57 1.18
CA GLY A 86 -20.11 6.55 1.89
C GLY A 86 -18.91 5.97 2.62
N ASP A 87 -18.78 4.64 2.74
CA ASP A 87 -17.55 4.04 3.28
C ASP A 87 -16.36 4.27 2.33
N THR A 88 -15.18 4.39 2.90
CA THR A 88 -13.91 4.27 2.21
C THR A 88 -13.15 3.06 2.73
N ILE A 89 -12.49 2.33 1.86
CA ILE A 89 -11.73 1.15 2.24
C ILE A 89 -10.39 1.11 1.51
N ASN A 90 -9.31 0.89 2.25
CA ASN A 90 -8.06 0.44 1.67
C ASN A 90 -8.11 -1.09 1.59
N VAL A 91 -7.72 -1.62 0.45
CA VAL A 91 -7.47 -3.06 0.27
C VAL A 91 -6.00 -3.23 -0.07
N ASP A 92 -5.33 -4.05 0.73
CA ASP A 92 -3.91 -4.30 0.68
C ASP A 92 -3.66 -5.77 0.33
N VAL A 93 -2.90 -5.98 -0.74
CA VAL A 93 -2.70 -7.28 -1.39
C VAL A 93 -1.22 -7.57 -1.55
N THR A 94 -0.74 -8.60 -0.88
CA THR A 94 0.59 -9.15 -1.13
C THR A 94 0.50 -10.53 -1.76
N ALA A 95 0.92 -10.63 -3.01
CA ALA A 95 1.00 -11.90 -3.74
C ALA A 95 2.44 -12.43 -3.77
N VAL A 96 2.58 -13.75 -3.71
CA VAL A 96 3.87 -14.43 -3.82
C VAL A 96 3.84 -15.37 -5.02
N VAL A 97 4.81 -15.22 -5.91
CA VAL A 97 5.03 -16.10 -7.05
C VAL A 97 6.51 -16.47 -7.08
N ASP A 98 6.82 -17.74 -7.21
CA ASP A 98 8.20 -18.24 -7.24
C ASP A 98 9.10 -17.63 -6.15
N LYS A 99 8.59 -17.61 -4.92
CA LYS A 99 9.23 -17.06 -3.70
C LYS A 99 9.48 -15.55 -3.71
N HIS A 100 9.01 -14.82 -4.71
CA HIS A 100 9.12 -13.36 -4.75
C HIS A 100 7.78 -12.72 -4.40
N TYR A 101 7.84 -11.60 -3.72
CA TYR A 101 6.69 -10.88 -3.17
C TYR A 101 6.39 -9.66 -4.05
N GLY A 102 5.11 -9.39 -4.23
CA GLY A 102 4.62 -8.13 -4.78
C GLY A 102 3.52 -7.60 -3.87
N ASP A 103 3.72 -6.41 -3.33
CA ASP A 103 2.90 -5.78 -2.30
C ASP A 103 2.34 -4.46 -2.80
N THR A 104 1.03 -4.26 -2.65
CA THR A 104 0.38 -3.04 -3.15
C THR A 104 -1.00 -2.84 -2.55
N SER A 105 -1.38 -1.60 -2.32
CA SER A 105 -2.70 -1.27 -1.81
C SER A 105 -3.36 -0.11 -2.56
N ARG A 106 -4.70 -0.11 -2.54
CA ARG A 106 -5.54 0.97 -3.11
C ARG A 106 -6.69 1.34 -2.20
N MET A 107 -7.10 2.61 -2.32
CA MET A 107 -8.35 3.10 -1.73
C MET A 107 -9.53 2.87 -2.66
N PHE A 108 -10.67 2.54 -2.10
CA PHE A 108 -11.96 2.46 -2.79
C PHE A 108 -12.97 3.36 -2.08
N CYS A 109 -13.78 4.08 -2.86
CA CYS A 109 -14.91 4.87 -2.38
C CYS A 109 -16.21 4.14 -2.75
N LEU A 110 -17.08 3.93 -1.78
CA LEU A 110 -18.34 3.25 -2.00
C LEU A 110 -19.46 4.30 -2.16
N GLY A 111 -19.86 4.55 -3.41
CA GLY A 111 -20.79 5.61 -3.74
C GLY A 111 -20.21 7.02 -3.63
N GLU A 112 -21.05 7.99 -3.35
CA GLU A 112 -20.62 9.38 -3.21
C GLU A 112 -19.90 9.62 -1.88
N THR A 113 -18.77 10.28 -1.96
CA THR A 113 -17.97 10.67 -0.79
C THR A 113 -17.83 12.19 -0.71
N SER A 114 -17.62 12.71 0.51
CA SER A 114 -17.47 14.15 0.72
C SER A 114 -16.18 14.69 0.08
N VAL A 115 -16.17 15.98 -0.24
CA VAL A 115 -14.98 16.69 -0.76
C VAL A 115 -13.76 16.50 0.16
N LYS A 116 -13.99 16.46 1.49
CA LYS A 116 -12.89 16.24 2.46
C LYS A 116 -12.28 14.84 2.32
N VAL A 117 -13.09 13.83 2.08
CA VAL A 117 -12.65 12.45 1.83
C VAL A 117 -11.84 12.38 0.54
N ASN A 118 -12.37 12.93 -0.54
CA ASN A 118 -11.69 12.93 -1.84
C ASN A 118 -10.34 13.66 -1.77
N ASN A 119 -10.28 14.81 -1.09
CA ASN A 119 -9.03 15.54 -0.87
C ASN A 119 -7.99 14.73 -0.09
N LEU A 120 -8.41 13.95 0.92
CA LEU A 120 -7.51 13.07 1.67
C LEU A 120 -6.94 11.97 0.76
N ILE A 121 -7.81 11.28 0.03
CA ILE A 121 -7.43 10.18 -0.87
C ILE A 121 -6.49 10.70 -1.98
N ASP A 122 -6.86 11.81 -2.61
CA ASP A 122 -6.06 12.46 -3.65
C ASP A 122 -4.68 12.86 -3.12
N ALA A 123 -4.64 13.51 -1.95
CA ALA A 123 -3.38 13.92 -1.34
C ALA A 123 -2.48 12.72 -1.00
N THR A 124 -3.07 11.63 -0.50
CA THR A 124 -2.33 10.40 -0.19
C THR A 124 -1.69 9.82 -1.43
N TYR A 125 -2.46 9.62 -2.50
CA TYR A 125 -1.95 9.11 -3.78
C TYR A 125 -0.88 10.05 -4.38
N GLU A 126 -1.15 11.36 -4.43
CA GLU A 126 -0.22 12.35 -4.97
C GLU A 126 1.10 12.37 -4.17
N SER A 127 1.05 12.23 -2.84
CA SER A 127 2.26 12.23 -1.99
C SER A 127 3.14 11.02 -2.29
N MET A 128 2.54 9.83 -2.44
CA MET A 128 3.25 8.62 -2.83
C MET A 128 3.92 8.80 -4.20
N MET A 129 3.16 9.24 -5.19
CA MET A 129 3.68 9.41 -6.56
C MET A 129 4.74 10.50 -6.67
N LYS A 130 4.68 11.56 -5.84
CA LYS A 130 5.75 12.58 -5.75
C LYS A 130 7.04 11.96 -5.23
N ALA A 131 6.96 11.16 -4.17
CA ALA A 131 8.11 10.48 -3.61
C ALA A 131 8.70 9.44 -4.58
N ILE A 132 7.85 8.72 -5.32
CA ILE A 132 8.30 7.76 -6.34
C ILE A 132 9.03 8.48 -7.48
N LYS A 133 8.49 9.60 -7.97
CA LYS A 133 9.05 10.34 -9.11
C LYS A 133 10.46 10.90 -8.90
N ILE A 134 10.90 11.09 -7.65
CA ILE A 134 12.26 11.58 -7.39
C ILE A 134 13.30 10.45 -7.31
N LEU A 135 12.87 9.18 -7.30
CA LEU A 135 13.75 8.03 -7.06
C LEU A 135 14.81 7.87 -8.14
N LYS A 136 16.03 7.73 -7.69
CA LYS A 136 17.21 7.42 -8.53
C LYS A 136 18.37 7.00 -7.63
N PRO A 137 19.39 6.33 -8.16
CA PRO A 137 20.62 6.06 -7.41
C PRO A 137 21.22 7.33 -6.81
N GLY A 138 21.74 7.24 -5.60
CA GLY A 138 22.34 8.37 -4.86
C GLY A 138 21.36 9.18 -4.01
N LEU A 139 20.04 9.06 -4.23
CA LEU A 139 19.04 9.63 -3.32
C LEU A 139 19.09 8.90 -1.97
N LYS A 140 18.74 9.57 -0.89
CA LYS A 140 18.66 8.96 0.44
C LYS A 140 17.22 8.67 0.86
N LEU A 141 17.01 7.66 1.69
CA LEU A 141 15.68 7.27 2.16
C LEU A 141 14.92 8.42 2.84
N GLY A 142 15.63 9.30 3.56
CA GLY A 142 15.02 10.46 4.20
C GLY A 142 14.42 11.48 3.21
N ASP A 143 14.87 11.48 1.96
CA ASP A 143 14.29 12.35 0.91
C ASP A 143 12.87 11.90 0.54
N ILE A 144 12.62 10.58 0.55
CA ILE A 144 11.28 9.98 0.34
C ILE A 144 10.32 10.51 1.41
N GLY A 145 10.69 10.32 2.68
CA GLY A 145 9.87 10.76 3.81
C GLY A 145 9.67 12.29 3.84
N TYR A 146 10.70 13.04 3.52
CA TYR A 146 10.60 14.50 3.45
C TYR A 146 9.62 14.96 2.36
N GLU A 147 9.66 14.36 1.19
CA GLU A 147 8.78 14.71 0.07
C GLU A 147 7.30 14.44 0.43
N ILE A 148 7.01 13.26 1.01
CA ILE A 148 5.67 12.89 1.46
C ILE A 148 5.20 13.85 2.56
N GLN A 149 5.96 13.98 3.64
CA GLN A 149 5.58 14.77 4.81
C GLN A 149 5.37 16.23 4.45
N SER A 150 6.30 16.83 3.71
CA SER A 150 6.23 18.25 3.34
C SER A 150 5.00 18.56 2.49
N PHE A 151 4.59 17.63 1.62
CA PHE A 151 3.41 17.78 0.79
C PHE A 151 2.11 17.62 1.61
N ILE A 152 2.04 16.59 2.44
CA ILE A 152 0.87 16.23 3.23
C ILE A 152 0.56 17.30 4.31
N GLU A 153 1.58 17.76 5.04
CA GLU A 153 1.40 18.77 6.10
C GLU A 153 0.95 20.12 5.52
N LYS A 154 1.41 20.50 4.33
CA LYS A 154 0.91 21.69 3.61
C LYS A 154 -0.57 21.61 3.23
N LYS A 155 -1.10 20.42 3.06
CA LYS A 155 -2.53 20.18 2.79
C LYS A 155 -3.38 20.07 4.07
N GLY A 156 -2.76 20.16 5.25
CA GLY A 156 -3.43 20.12 6.55
C GLY A 156 -3.75 18.70 7.02
N PHE A 157 -3.12 17.68 6.44
CA PHE A 157 -3.18 16.28 6.85
C PHE A 157 -1.93 15.87 7.65
N SER A 158 -1.92 14.69 8.22
CA SER A 158 -0.78 14.18 8.98
C SER A 158 -0.31 12.81 8.50
N VAL A 159 0.99 12.56 8.58
CA VAL A 159 1.62 11.29 8.22
C VAL A 159 1.72 10.42 9.47
N VAL A 160 1.22 9.18 9.41
CA VAL A 160 1.39 8.18 10.47
C VAL A 160 2.87 7.85 10.64
N ARG A 161 3.31 7.65 11.91
CA ARG A 161 4.72 7.47 12.23
C ARG A 161 5.07 6.08 12.77
N ASP A 162 4.06 5.29 13.13
CA ASP A 162 4.21 3.98 13.75
C ASP A 162 4.46 2.86 12.74
N PHE A 163 4.20 3.13 11.46
CA PHE A 163 4.41 2.22 10.35
C PHE A 163 5.28 2.86 9.25
N CYS A 164 5.85 2.03 8.41
CA CYS A 164 6.73 2.46 7.32
C CYS A 164 6.70 1.45 6.18
N GLY A 165 7.16 1.85 5.02
CA GLY A 165 7.53 0.95 3.95
C GLY A 165 8.76 0.12 4.33
N HIS A 166 9.02 -0.93 3.58
CA HIS A 166 10.03 -1.92 3.91
C HIS A 166 10.73 -2.47 2.67
N GLY A 167 11.93 -2.97 2.83
CA GLY A 167 12.56 -3.81 1.82
C GLY A 167 11.72 -5.06 1.57
N ILE A 168 11.67 -5.51 0.32
CA ILE A 168 10.88 -6.66 -0.10
C ILE A 168 11.54 -7.34 -1.29
N SER A 169 11.64 -8.67 -1.25
CA SER A 169 12.17 -9.46 -2.37
C SER A 169 11.73 -10.92 -2.29
N THR A 170 12.56 -11.80 -1.74
CA THR A 170 12.23 -13.18 -1.34
C THR A 170 11.87 -13.28 0.15
N THR A 171 11.82 -12.17 0.83
CA THR A 171 11.36 -12.00 2.19
C THR A 171 10.28 -10.93 2.19
N PHE A 172 9.18 -11.14 2.93
CA PHE A 172 8.04 -10.23 2.95
C PHE A 172 8.45 -8.85 3.49
N HIS A 173 9.04 -8.83 4.68
CA HIS A 173 9.54 -7.60 5.32
C HIS A 173 11.02 -7.76 5.64
N GLU A 174 11.86 -6.96 5.01
CA GLU A 174 13.30 -6.92 5.23
C GLU A 174 13.81 -5.47 5.24
N PRO A 175 15.01 -5.21 5.74
CA PRO A 175 15.61 -3.87 5.59
C PRO A 175 15.76 -3.45 4.13
N PRO A 176 15.68 -2.13 3.84
CA PRO A 176 15.58 -1.04 4.79
C PRO A 176 14.14 -0.70 5.20
N ASN A 177 13.96 -0.03 6.35
CA ASN A 177 12.71 0.67 6.66
C ASN A 177 12.64 1.97 5.85
N VAL A 178 11.50 2.20 5.20
CA VAL A 178 11.24 3.37 4.35
C VAL A 178 10.22 4.26 5.06
N LEU A 179 10.71 5.22 5.83
CA LEU A 179 9.84 6.15 6.57
C LEU A 179 9.14 7.11 5.60
N HIS A 180 7.87 7.41 5.87
CA HIS A 180 7.07 8.38 5.11
C HIS A 180 7.17 9.80 5.68
N TYR A 181 8.08 10.03 6.61
CA TYR A 181 8.48 11.32 7.18
C TYR A 181 10.00 11.34 7.35
N GLY A 182 10.59 12.52 7.37
CA GLY A 182 12.04 12.57 7.51
C GLY A 182 12.68 13.90 7.16
N ARG A 183 14.00 13.87 7.00
CA ARG A 183 14.83 15.02 6.64
C ARG A 183 15.54 14.75 5.33
N LYS A 184 15.69 15.79 4.51
CA LYS A 184 16.52 15.71 3.30
C LYS A 184 17.94 15.25 3.62
N ASP A 185 18.53 14.57 2.67
CA ASP A 185 19.91 14.07 2.73
C ASP A 185 20.21 13.17 3.93
N SER A 186 19.21 12.46 4.47
CA SER A 186 19.40 11.57 5.63
C SER A 186 19.07 10.11 5.32
N GLY A 187 19.65 9.22 6.10
CA GLY A 187 19.42 7.77 5.97
C GLY A 187 20.30 7.10 4.92
N MET A 188 19.93 5.87 4.55
CA MET A 188 20.65 5.03 3.60
C MET A 188 20.53 5.60 2.18
N GLU A 189 21.63 5.53 1.44
CA GLU A 189 21.68 5.88 0.02
C GLU A 189 21.06 4.77 -0.84
N LEU A 190 20.21 5.14 -1.80
CA LEU A 190 19.61 4.22 -2.75
C LEU A 190 20.64 3.77 -3.79
N LYS A 191 20.66 2.47 -4.05
CA LYS A 191 21.57 1.82 -5.01
C LYS A 191 20.77 0.98 -6.01
N PRO A 192 21.26 0.82 -7.25
CA PRO A 192 20.65 -0.09 -8.21
C PRO A 192 20.47 -1.49 -7.63
N GLY A 193 19.32 -2.09 -7.89
CA GLY A 193 18.94 -3.40 -7.39
C GLY A 193 18.23 -3.40 -6.04
N MET A 194 18.14 -2.29 -5.31
CA MET A 194 17.29 -2.21 -4.12
C MET A 194 15.83 -2.33 -4.50
N THR A 195 15.05 -3.08 -3.71
CA THR A 195 13.60 -3.24 -3.84
C THR A 195 12.92 -2.98 -2.51
N PHE A 196 11.85 -2.19 -2.51
CA PHE A 196 11.13 -1.79 -1.30
C PHE A 196 9.73 -1.28 -1.62
N THR A 197 8.90 -1.09 -0.57
CA THR A 197 7.58 -0.47 -0.69
C THR A 197 7.62 1.02 -0.35
N ILE A 198 6.74 1.79 -0.96
CA ILE A 198 6.35 3.14 -0.52
C ILE A 198 4.84 3.10 -0.33
N GLU A 199 4.39 3.33 0.91
CA GLU A 199 3.03 3.05 1.38
C GLU A 199 2.53 4.08 2.41
N PRO A 200 2.51 5.38 2.09
CA PRO A 200 2.17 6.40 3.07
C PRO A 200 0.74 6.23 3.60
N MET A 201 0.62 6.17 4.93
CA MET A 201 -0.63 6.21 5.66
C MET A 201 -0.87 7.63 6.14
N ILE A 202 -1.97 8.23 5.68
CA ILE A 202 -2.28 9.65 5.88
C ILE A 202 -3.60 9.79 6.63
N ASN A 203 -3.58 10.53 7.74
CA ASN A 203 -4.76 10.79 8.56
C ASN A 203 -5.32 12.19 8.29
N ALA A 204 -6.66 12.28 8.27
CA ALA A 204 -7.36 13.56 8.17
C ALA A 204 -7.27 14.41 9.45
N GLY A 205 -6.87 13.83 10.56
CA GLY A 205 -6.63 14.45 11.86
C GLY A 205 -5.18 14.33 12.30
N LYS A 206 -4.97 13.90 13.55
CA LYS A 206 -3.63 13.72 14.13
C LYS A 206 -2.99 12.42 13.64
N TRP A 207 -1.66 12.37 13.66
CA TRP A 207 -0.89 11.20 13.22
C TRP A 207 -0.95 10.00 14.20
N ASP A 208 -1.36 10.22 15.45
CA ASP A 208 -1.40 9.20 16.49
C ASP A 208 -2.36 8.06 16.16
N ILE A 209 -1.93 6.84 16.43
CA ILE A 209 -2.72 5.63 16.22
C ILE A 209 -3.01 4.90 17.54
N LYS A 210 -3.89 3.92 17.47
CA LYS A 210 -4.15 2.94 18.53
C LYS A 210 -4.27 1.56 17.91
N MET A 211 -3.55 0.58 18.47
CA MET A 211 -3.74 -0.83 18.13
C MET A 211 -4.99 -1.38 18.83
N LEU A 212 -5.79 -2.15 18.12
CA LEU A 212 -6.94 -2.86 18.70
C LEU A 212 -6.49 -4.15 19.38
N ASN A 213 -7.41 -4.75 20.16
CA ASN A 213 -7.13 -5.95 20.96
C ASN A 213 -6.95 -7.23 20.10
N ASP A 214 -7.23 -7.17 18.81
CA ASP A 214 -6.97 -8.25 17.86
C ASP A 214 -5.47 -8.41 17.53
N GLY A 215 -4.65 -7.45 17.98
CA GLY A 215 -3.20 -7.44 17.81
C GLY A 215 -2.71 -7.01 16.41
N TRP A 216 -3.64 -6.65 15.49
CA TRP A 216 -3.33 -6.29 14.12
C TRP A 216 -3.88 -4.93 13.70
N THR A 217 -5.17 -4.70 13.91
CA THR A 217 -5.87 -3.52 13.41
C THR A 217 -5.38 -2.25 14.07
N ALA A 218 -4.79 -1.36 13.28
CA ALA A 218 -4.41 -0.01 13.70
C ALA A 218 -5.51 0.99 13.31
N VAL A 219 -5.93 1.83 14.25
CA VAL A 219 -6.94 2.87 14.01
C VAL A 219 -6.41 4.25 14.40
N THR A 220 -6.92 5.32 13.77
CA THR A 220 -6.61 6.68 14.21
C THR A 220 -7.13 6.91 15.64
N LYS A 221 -6.32 7.50 16.49
CA LYS A 221 -6.66 7.71 17.89
C LYS A 221 -7.80 8.71 18.08
N ASP A 222 -7.92 9.67 17.19
CA ASP A 222 -8.97 10.70 17.18
C ASP A 222 -10.20 10.32 16.34
N LYS A 223 -10.23 9.10 15.79
CA LYS A 223 -11.30 8.59 14.91
C LYS A 223 -11.45 9.35 13.59
N SER A 224 -10.46 10.13 13.20
CA SER A 224 -10.42 10.75 11.88
C SER A 224 -10.21 9.70 10.79
N LEU A 225 -10.61 10.01 9.56
CA LEU A 225 -10.39 9.13 8.42
C LEU A 225 -8.90 8.97 8.12
N SER A 226 -8.54 7.80 7.60
CA SER A 226 -7.21 7.48 7.11
C SER A 226 -7.28 6.99 5.67
N ALA A 227 -6.21 7.22 4.90
CA ALA A 227 -6.06 6.70 3.55
C ALA A 227 -4.63 6.19 3.35
N GLN A 228 -4.49 5.15 2.53
CA GLN A 228 -3.20 4.55 2.16
C GLN A 228 -3.22 4.16 0.69
N PHE A 229 -2.09 4.32 0.04
CA PHE A 229 -1.75 3.67 -1.23
C PHE A 229 -0.37 3.09 -1.12
N GLU A 230 -0.09 2.07 -1.91
CA GLU A 230 1.19 1.40 -1.86
C GLU A 230 1.63 0.90 -3.22
N HIS A 231 2.94 0.98 -3.44
CA HIS A 231 3.60 0.30 -4.54
C HIS A 231 4.90 -0.38 -4.08
N THR A 232 5.14 -1.58 -4.61
CA THR A 232 6.46 -2.21 -4.63
C THR A 232 7.24 -1.71 -5.83
N LEU A 233 8.48 -1.33 -5.63
CA LEU A 233 9.34 -0.79 -6.66
C LEU A 233 10.81 -1.21 -6.52
N GLY A 234 11.57 -1.01 -7.57
CA GLY A 234 13.00 -1.28 -7.61
C GLY A 234 13.79 -0.10 -8.15
N ILE A 235 15.00 0.09 -7.64
CA ILE A 235 15.94 1.11 -8.14
C ILE A 235 16.74 0.54 -9.29
N THR A 236 16.64 1.19 -10.45
CA THR A 236 17.41 0.86 -11.67
C THR A 236 18.72 1.64 -11.73
N GLU A 237 19.53 1.44 -12.76
CA GLU A 237 20.78 2.22 -12.97
C GLU A 237 20.53 3.74 -13.10
N ASN A 238 19.37 4.14 -13.64
CA ASN A 238 19.11 5.54 -13.99
C ASN A 238 17.84 6.12 -13.32
N GLY A 239 17.13 5.33 -12.50
CA GLY A 239 15.87 5.77 -11.91
C GLY A 239 15.22 4.63 -11.11
N TYR A 240 13.96 4.34 -11.41
CA TYR A 240 13.16 3.33 -10.72
C TYR A 240 12.25 2.57 -11.68
N GLU A 241 11.68 1.49 -11.19
CA GLU A 241 10.61 0.73 -11.82
C GLU A 241 9.56 0.36 -10.77
N ILE A 242 8.27 0.52 -11.11
CA ILE A 242 7.15 0.10 -10.27
C ILE A 242 6.71 -1.29 -10.74
N PHE A 243 6.70 -2.28 -9.84
CA PHE A 243 6.32 -3.65 -10.19
C PHE A 243 4.81 -3.92 -10.05
N THR A 244 4.09 -3.01 -9.42
CA THR A 244 2.68 -3.17 -9.02
C THR A 244 1.74 -2.17 -9.69
N GLU A 245 2.10 -1.66 -10.87
CA GLU A 245 1.19 -0.80 -11.65
C GLU A 245 -0.03 -1.58 -12.13
N SER A 246 -1.19 -0.93 -12.10
CA SER A 246 -2.43 -1.49 -12.67
C SER A 246 -2.28 -1.74 -14.16
N VAL A 247 -2.63 -2.95 -14.59
CA VAL A 247 -2.66 -3.28 -16.03
C VAL A 247 -3.86 -2.66 -16.75
N LYS A 248 -4.88 -2.21 -15.99
CA LYS A 248 -6.07 -1.50 -16.49
C LYS A 248 -5.94 0.03 -16.39
N GLY A 249 -4.81 0.53 -15.86
CA GLY A 249 -4.58 1.95 -15.68
C GLY A 249 -5.32 2.57 -14.48
N TYR A 250 -5.83 1.75 -13.56
CA TYR A 250 -6.48 2.24 -12.33
C TYR A 250 -5.44 2.83 -11.40
N THR A 251 -5.61 4.07 -11.02
CA THR A 251 -4.67 4.79 -10.13
C THR A 251 -5.29 5.12 -8.78
N LYS A 252 -6.40 5.85 -8.77
CA LYS A 252 -7.15 6.26 -7.58
C LYS A 252 -8.63 6.39 -7.91
N PRO A 253 -9.55 6.34 -6.92
CA PRO A 253 -10.97 6.54 -7.19
C PRO A 253 -11.27 7.99 -7.71
N PRO A 254 -12.33 8.18 -8.50
CA PRO A 254 -13.17 7.13 -9.07
C PRO A 254 -12.43 6.35 -10.16
N TYR A 255 -12.60 5.03 -10.15
CA TYR A 255 -12.07 4.16 -11.20
C TYR A 255 -13.02 4.14 -12.39
N LEU A 256 -12.64 4.77 -13.48
CA LEU A 256 -13.42 4.92 -14.71
C LEU A 256 -12.77 4.17 -15.87
#